data_8a9774933bf5a9bcddbb7313a9fd00c2
#
_entry.id   8a9774933bf5a9bcddbb7313a9fd00c2
#
_cell.length_a   1.000
_cell.length_b   1.000
_cell.length_c   1.000
_cell.angle_alpha   90.00
_cell.angle_beta   90.00
_cell.angle_gamma   90.00
#
_symmetry.space_group_name_H-M   'P 1'
#
loop_
_entity.id
_entity.type
_entity.pdbx_description
1 polymer ?
#
loop_
_entity_poly.entity_id
_entity_poly.type
_entity_poly.pdbx_seq_one_letter_code
_entity_poly.pdbx_strand_id
1 'polypeptide(L)'
;MTVRPPRPAAPAEAPRPRLPEFDWPAYNSSELRSPKHELVIPPSGTTELYGPVFGPTDVHPLDADLTAQHTGDPLGERIVVTGRVLDESGRPLRNQLVEVWQANAAGRYPHKGDRHAAPLDPNFTGAGRCLTDDQGRYRFVSIKPGAYPWRNHHNAWRPAHIHFSLFGTAFTQRLVTQMYFPGDPLFAYDPIFNAVRDERARRRMIAAFDIDTTESEWALGYQWDIVLGGASATPTEDR
;
A
#
# COMPACT_ATOMS: atom_id res chain seq x y z
N MET A 1 -16.12 -63.31 -7.31
CA MET A 1 -14.97 -62.44 -7.50
C MET A 1 -15.47 -61.12 -8.07
N THR A 2 -15.62 -60.11 -7.27
CA THR A 2 -16.04 -58.75 -7.70
C THR A 2 -14.80 -57.97 -8.08
N VAL A 3 -14.63 -57.71 -9.38
CA VAL A 3 -13.54 -56.89 -9.91
C VAL A 3 -13.82 -55.45 -9.55
N ARG A 4 -12.91 -54.86 -8.75
CA ARG A 4 -12.97 -53.43 -8.35
C ARG A 4 -12.65 -52.56 -9.59
N PRO A 5 -13.45 -51.55 -9.93
CA PRO A 5 -13.18 -50.68 -11.07
C PRO A 5 -11.84 -49.94 -10.88
N PRO A 6 -11.11 -49.67 -11.96
CA PRO A 6 -9.84 -48.96 -11.90
C PRO A 6 -10.07 -47.57 -11.31
N ARG A 7 -9.13 -47.15 -10.45
CA ARG A 7 -9.11 -45.80 -9.84
C ARG A 7 -8.97 -44.76 -10.97
N PRO A 8 -9.80 -43.69 -10.99
CA PRO A 8 -9.63 -42.67 -12.00
C PRO A 8 -8.22 -42.06 -11.89
N ALA A 9 -7.61 -41.80 -13.05
CA ALA A 9 -6.31 -41.16 -13.12
C ALA A 9 -6.36 -39.81 -12.42
N ALA A 10 -5.33 -39.50 -11.64
CA ALA A 10 -5.20 -38.18 -11.03
C ALA A 10 -5.25 -37.11 -12.14
N PRO A 11 -5.99 -36.01 -11.93
CA PRO A 11 -6.01 -34.91 -12.90
C PRO A 11 -4.57 -34.46 -13.17
N ALA A 12 -4.26 -34.22 -14.44
CA ALA A 12 -2.96 -33.72 -14.86
C ALA A 12 -2.64 -32.44 -14.05
N GLU A 13 -1.49 -32.40 -13.42
CA GLU A 13 -1.02 -31.25 -12.65
C GLU A 13 -1.03 -30.01 -13.57
N ALA A 14 -1.80 -28.99 -13.20
CA ALA A 14 -1.84 -27.74 -13.97
C ALA A 14 -0.42 -27.19 -14.11
N PRO A 15 -0.04 -26.63 -15.28
CA PRO A 15 1.28 -26.09 -15.47
C PRO A 15 1.57 -25.05 -14.38
N ARG A 16 2.70 -25.23 -13.69
CA ARG A 16 3.13 -24.29 -12.63
C ARG A 16 3.26 -22.89 -13.22
N PRO A 17 2.71 -21.86 -12.57
CA PRO A 17 2.86 -20.51 -13.05
C PRO A 17 4.35 -20.16 -13.13
N ARG A 18 4.78 -19.59 -14.23
CA ARG A 18 6.13 -19.03 -14.34
C ARG A 18 6.19 -17.82 -13.43
N LEU A 19 6.96 -17.92 -12.36
CA LEU A 19 7.23 -16.80 -11.47
C LEU A 19 8.17 -15.81 -12.17
N PRO A 20 8.00 -14.49 -11.97
CA PRO A 20 8.94 -13.51 -12.50
C PRO A 20 10.33 -13.68 -11.86
N GLU A 21 11.35 -13.17 -12.52
CA GLU A 21 12.68 -13.08 -11.92
C GLU A 21 12.63 -12.17 -10.69
N PHE A 22 13.17 -12.65 -9.57
CA PHE A 22 13.18 -11.91 -8.30
C PHE A 22 14.39 -10.99 -8.16
N ASP A 23 15.39 -11.17 -9.02
CA ASP A 23 16.53 -10.27 -9.08
C ASP A 23 16.30 -9.21 -10.17
N TRP A 24 16.37 -7.94 -9.76
CA TRP A 24 16.23 -6.79 -10.66
C TRP A 24 17.49 -5.94 -10.54
N PRO A 25 18.47 -6.10 -11.46
CA PRO A 25 19.79 -5.46 -11.35
C PRO A 25 19.76 -3.95 -11.25
N ALA A 26 18.70 -3.29 -11.76
CA ALA A 26 18.53 -1.84 -11.62
C ALA A 26 18.28 -1.40 -10.18
N TYR A 27 17.88 -2.30 -9.27
CA TYR A 27 17.70 -2.04 -7.85
C TYR A 27 18.86 -2.60 -7.06
N ASN A 28 19.72 -1.74 -6.52
CA ASN A 28 20.95 -2.11 -5.82
C ASN A 28 20.77 -3.12 -4.68
N SER A 29 19.58 -3.21 -4.11
CA SER A 29 19.27 -4.14 -3.02
C SER A 29 18.53 -5.41 -3.46
N SER A 30 18.19 -5.60 -4.74
CA SER A 30 17.40 -6.75 -5.19
C SER A 30 18.12 -8.08 -4.98
N GLU A 31 19.45 -8.12 -5.23
CA GLU A 31 20.28 -9.30 -4.99
C GLU A 31 20.22 -9.78 -3.53
N LEU A 32 20.21 -8.84 -2.56
CA LEU A 32 20.13 -9.18 -1.13
C LEU A 32 18.75 -9.63 -0.70
N ARG A 33 17.70 -9.17 -1.37
CA ARG A 33 16.30 -9.43 -1.01
C ARG A 33 15.65 -10.54 -1.81
N SER A 34 16.21 -10.89 -2.98
CA SER A 34 15.66 -11.96 -3.81
C SER A 34 15.74 -13.32 -3.08
N PRO A 35 14.74 -14.18 -3.24
CA PRO A 35 14.77 -15.52 -2.70
C PRO A 35 15.99 -16.31 -3.18
N LYS A 36 16.66 -17.01 -2.27
CA LYS A 36 17.85 -17.86 -2.58
C LYS A 36 17.50 -19.34 -2.66
N HIS A 37 16.29 -19.69 -2.32
CA HIS A 37 15.74 -21.04 -2.40
C HIS A 37 14.51 -21.06 -3.30
N GLU A 38 14.20 -22.23 -3.83
CA GLU A 38 12.97 -22.42 -4.59
C GLU A 38 11.75 -22.03 -3.76
N LEU A 39 10.79 -21.36 -4.41
CA LEU A 39 9.53 -21.01 -3.76
C LEU A 39 8.67 -22.25 -3.53
N VAL A 40 8.19 -22.40 -2.31
CA VAL A 40 7.22 -23.43 -1.95
C VAL A 40 5.82 -22.88 -2.18
N ILE A 41 5.07 -23.50 -3.08
CA ILE A 41 3.65 -23.19 -3.30
C ILE A 41 2.84 -24.03 -2.31
N PRO A 42 2.21 -23.41 -1.29
CA PRO A 42 1.39 -24.15 -0.33
C PRO A 42 0.16 -24.74 -1.03
N PRO A 43 -0.42 -25.84 -0.50
CA PRO A 43 -1.70 -26.35 -0.98
C PRO A 43 -2.80 -25.28 -0.94
N SER A 44 -3.72 -25.33 -1.90
CA SER A 44 -4.89 -24.44 -1.92
C SER A 44 -5.66 -24.52 -0.60
N GLY A 45 -6.09 -23.37 -0.08
CA GLY A 45 -6.83 -23.28 1.19
C GLY A 45 -5.94 -23.20 2.45
N THR A 46 -4.62 -23.41 2.37
CA THR A 46 -3.73 -23.32 3.54
C THR A 46 -3.71 -21.90 4.12
N THR A 47 -3.70 -20.88 3.27
CA THR A 47 -3.70 -19.48 3.70
C THR A 47 -5.02 -19.06 4.34
N GLU A 48 -6.13 -19.67 3.95
CA GLU A 48 -7.46 -19.42 4.51
C GLU A 48 -7.62 -20.04 5.90
N LEU A 49 -6.97 -21.17 6.15
CA LEU A 49 -7.00 -21.84 7.46
C LEU A 49 -6.15 -21.12 8.52
N TYR A 50 -5.08 -20.44 8.10
CA TYR A 50 -4.09 -19.84 8.99
C TYR A 50 -3.98 -18.32 8.82
N GLY A 51 -4.88 -17.69 8.06
CA GLY A 51 -4.93 -16.25 7.92
C GLY A 51 -5.26 -15.57 9.26
N PRO A 52 -4.60 -14.45 9.60
CA PRO A 52 -4.98 -13.70 10.78
C PRO A 52 -6.40 -13.15 10.65
N VAL A 53 -7.13 -13.13 11.77
CA VAL A 53 -8.49 -12.58 11.84
C VAL A 53 -8.39 -11.17 12.40
N PHE A 54 -8.84 -10.17 11.64
CA PHE A 54 -8.99 -8.80 12.10
C PHE A 54 -10.46 -8.46 12.32
N GLY A 55 -10.72 -7.70 13.37
CA GLY A 55 -12.05 -7.18 13.67
C GLY A 55 -12.01 -5.69 14.03
N PRO A 56 -13.17 -5.05 14.15
CA PRO A 56 -13.27 -3.63 14.53
C PRO A 56 -12.60 -3.31 15.88
N THR A 57 -12.47 -4.31 16.77
CA THR A 57 -11.80 -4.16 18.08
C THR A 57 -10.28 -4.10 17.99
N ASP A 58 -9.70 -4.45 16.84
CA ASP A 58 -8.24 -4.47 16.64
C ASP A 58 -7.70 -3.13 16.12
N VAL A 59 -8.59 -2.18 15.82
CA VAL A 59 -8.26 -0.84 15.34
C VAL A 59 -8.67 0.19 16.38
N HIS A 60 -7.68 0.87 16.97
CA HIS A 60 -7.94 1.93 17.94
C HIS A 60 -8.30 3.24 17.22
N PRO A 61 -9.21 4.08 17.75
CA PRO A 61 -9.56 5.37 17.13
C PRO A 61 -8.36 6.27 16.80
N LEU A 62 -7.33 6.28 17.64
CA LEU A 62 -6.09 7.03 17.40
C LEU A 62 -5.19 6.43 16.30
N ASP A 63 -5.45 5.20 15.86
CA ASP A 63 -4.69 4.61 14.75
C ASP A 63 -4.96 5.36 13.44
N ALA A 64 -6.10 6.05 13.32
CA ALA A 64 -6.47 6.87 12.17
C ALA A 64 -5.99 8.34 12.27
N ASP A 65 -5.40 8.74 13.38
CA ASP A 65 -4.79 10.06 13.54
C ASP A 65 -3.31 9.94 13.87
N LEU A 66 -2.49 9.99 12.82
CA LEU A 66 -1.04 9.86 12.94
C LEU A 66 -0.40 11.07 13.65
N THR A 67 -1.15 12.17 13.78
CA THR A 67 -0.67 13.39 14.45
C THR A 67 -0.94 13.40 15.96
N ALA A 68 -1.80 12.50 16.44
CA ALA A 68 -2.18 12.39 17.85
C ALA A 68 -1.56 11.18 18.59
N GLN A 69 -0.61 10.46 17.95
CA GLN A 69 0.02 9.27 18.53
C GLN A 69 1.11 9.59 19.57
N HIS A 70 1.52 10.85 19.70
CA HIS A 70 2.54 11.34 20.62
C HIS A 70 2.00 12.53 21.43
N THR A 71 2.68 12.89 22.50
CA THR A 71 2.30 14.02 23.35
C THR A 71 2.56 15.39 22.72
N GLY A 72 3.53 15.47 21.81
CA GLY A 72 3.83 16.71 21.08
C GLY A 72 3.26 16.67 19.66
N ASP A 73 3.07 17.85 19.07
CA ASP A 73 2.65 17.97 17.68
C ASP A 73 3.79 17.57 16.73
N PRO A 74 3.53 16.81 15.66
CA PRO A 74 4.49 16.56 14.62
C PRO A 74 4.76 17.80 13.76
N LEU A 75 5.93 17.86 13.15
CA LEU A 75 6.33 18.94 12.27
C LEU A 75 5.78 18.72 10.84
N GLY A 76 5.30 19.80 10.21
CA GLY A 76 4.92 19.79 8.80
C GLY A 76 3.46 20.21 8.56
N GLU A 77 3.07 20.13 7.28
CA GLU A 77 1.72 20.44 6.83
C GLU A 77 0.77 19.31 7.21
N ARG A 78 -0.22 19.59 8.04
CA ARG A 78 -1.26 18.62 8.40
C ARG A 78 -2.18 18.38 7.22
N ILE A 79 -2.53 17.12 6.99
CA ILE A 79 -3.42 16.71 5.92
C ILE A 79 -4.52 15.79 6.44
N VAL A 80 -5.67 15.86 5.78
CA VAL A 80 -6.76 14.88 5.90
C VAL A 80 -6.83 14.12 4.59
N VAL A 81 -6.72 12.81 4.66
CA VAL A 81 -6.87 11.94 3.49
C VAL A 81 -8.16 11.16 3.60
N THR A 82 -9.00 11.27 2.59
CA THR A 82 -10.27 10.55 2.46
C THR A 82 -10.32 9.75 1.17
N GLY A 83 -11.21 8.79 1.09
CA GLY A 83 -11.48 8.04 -0.13
C GLY A 83 -12.38 6.86 0.13
N ARG A 84 -12.60 6.07 -0.90
CA ARG A 84 -13.41 4.83 -0.83
C ARG A 84 -12.60 3.63 -1.30
N VAL A 85 -12.89 2.49 -0.71
CA VAL A 85 -12.45 1.20 -1.21
C VAL A 85 -13.60 0.55 -1.95
N LEU A 86 -13.39 0.24 -3.23
CA LEU A 86 -14.39 -0.26 -4.16
C LEU A 86 -13.95 -1.60 -4.76
N ASP A 87 -14.89 -2.47 -5.08
CA ASP A 87 -14.64 -3.65 -5.89
C ASP A 87 -14.55 -3.30 -7.40
N GLU A 88 -14.29 -4.29 -8.24
CA GLU A 88 -14.20 -4.14 -9.70
C GLU A 88 -15.48 -3.63 -10.37
N SER A 89 -16.64 -3.79 -9.73
CA SER A 89 -17.94 -3.31 -10.20
C SER A 89 -18.32 -1.93 -9.63
N GLY A 90 -17.43 -1.31 -8.86
CA GLY A 90 -17.63 0.00 -8.23
C GLY A 90 -18.48 -0.05 -6.96
N ARG A 91 -18.74 -1.24 -6.38
CA ARG A 91 -19.46 -1.37 -5.12
C ARG A 91 -18.55 -1.08 -3.94
N PRO A 92 -19.04 -0.35 -2.91
CA PRO A 92 -18.24 -0.05 -1.73
C PRO A 92 -17.96 -1.30 -0.89
N LEU A 93 -16.73 -1.38 -0.38
CA LEU A 93 -16.30 -2.46 0.51
C LEU A 93 -16.21 -1.95 1.94
N ARG A 94 -17.10 -2.44 2.80
CA ARG A 94 -17.14 -2.07 4.22
C ARG A 94 -16.18 -2.92 5.05
N ASN A 95 -15.78 -2.38 6.21
CA ASN A 95 -14.91 -3.05 7.19
C ASN A 95 -13.58 -3.54 6.57
N GLN A 96 -13.09 -2.85 5.53
CA GLN A 96 -11.77 -3.15 5.00
C GLN A 96 -10.71 -2.48 5.86
N LEU A 97 -9.71 -3.25 6.26
CA LEU A 97 -8.55 -2.70 6.93
C LEU A 97 -7.68 -1.96 5.92
N VAL A 98 -7.45 -0.69 6.18
CA VAL A 98 -6.53 0.18 5.44
C VAL A 98 -5.39 0.53 6.38
N GLU A 99 -4.20 -0.02 6.10
CA GLU A 99 -2.97 0.35 6.78
C GLU A 99 -2.21 1.37 5.93
N VAL A 100 -1.61 2.35 6.59
CA VAL A 100 -0.81 3.39 5.93
C VAL A 100 0.54 3.54 6.59
N TRP A 101 1.59 3.85 5.80
CA TRP A 101 2.89 4.25 6.34
C TRP A 101 3.58 5.23 5.39
N GLN A 102 4.40 6.10 5.95
CA GLN A 102 5.02 7.19 5.22
C GLN A 102 6.28 7.72 5.91
N ALA A 103 7.07 8.50 5.18
CA ALA A 103 8.12 9.34 5.74
C ALA A 103 7.52 10.54 6.49
N ASN A 104 8.29 11.16 7.39
CA ASN A 104 7.93 12.45 7.99
C ASN A 104 8.01 13.60 6.98
N ALA A 105 7.70 14.83 7.39
CA ALA A 105 7.74 16.01 6.53
C ALA A 105 9.13 16.30 5.93
N ALA A 106 10.20 15.82 6.56
CA ALA A 106 11.58 15.96 6.06
C ALA A 106 12.01 14.82 5.11
N GLY A 107 11.11 13.89 4.78
CA GLY A 107 11.42 12.72 3.93
C GLY A 107 12.21 11.63 4.67
N ARG A 108 12.03 11.49 5.99
CA ARG A 108 12.78 10.53 6.82
C ARG A 108 11.87 9.50 7.45
N TYR A 109 12.26 8.22 7.40
CA TYR A 109 11.61 7.12 8.11
C TYR A 109 12.31 6.80 9.43
N PRO A 110 11.58 6.45 10.49
CA PRO A 110 12.15 5.94 11.74
C PRO A 110 12.59 4.47 11.59
N HIS A 111 13.32 4.14 10.53
CA HIS A 111 13.75 2.78 10.20
C HIS A 111 15.27 2.68 10.17
N LYS A 112 15.83 1.57 10.66
CA LYS A 112 17.29 1.33 10.75
C LYS A 112 18.00 1.37 9.40
N GLY A 113 17.30 0.99 8.33
CA GLY A 113 17.84 1.00 6.95
C GLY A 113 17.81 2.36 6.28
N ASP A 114 17.04 3.31 6.82
CA ASP A 114 17.01 4.66 6.25
C ASP A 114 18.25 5.45 6.69
N ARG A 115 19.04 5.88 5.70
CA ARG A 115 20.26 6.66 5.89
C ARG A 115 20.16 8.08 5.31
N HIS A 116 18.95 8.55 5.02
CA HIS A 116 18.75 9.92 4.58
C HIS A 116 19.19 10.89 5.69
N ALA A 117 19.90 11.96 5.33
CA ALA A 117 20.45 12.90 6.30
C ALA A 117 19.42 13.85 6.93
N ALA A 118 18.15 13.77 6.48
CA ALA A 118 17.07 14.57 7.06
C ALA A 118 16.79 14.18 8.53
N PRO A 119 16.29 15.11 9.36
CA PRO A 119 16.02 14.85 10.77
C PRO A 119 14.85 13.89 10.94
N LEU A 120 14.87 13.09 12.03
CA LEU A 120 13.70 12.40 12.53
C LEU A 120 12.81 13.38 13.27
N ASP A 121 11.51 13.13 13.24
CA ASP A 121 10.53 13.81 14.07
C ASP A 121 10.18 12.93 15.27
N PRO A 122 10.47 13.36 16.52
CA PRO A 122 10.18 12.56 17.71
C PRO A 122 8.67 12.40 17.97
N ASN A 123 7.84 13.23 17.35
CA ASN A 123 6.39 13.23 17.50
C ASN A 123 5.65 12.59 16.32
N PHE A 124 6.36 11.88 15.43
CA PHE A 124 5.74 11.26 14.26
C PHE A 124 6.30 9.87 13.98
N THR A 125 5.47 8.85 14.20
CA THR A 125 5.81 7.46 13.83
C THR A 125 5.62 7.20 12.34
N GLY A 126 4.64 7.86 11.72
CA GLY A 126 4.35 7.75 10.29
C GLY A 126 3.65 6.45 9.90
N ALA A 127 3.01 5.75 10.83
CA ALA A 127 2.24 4.54 10.56
C ALA A 127 0.89 4.59 11.27
N GLY A 128 -0.17 4.15 10.58
CA GLY A 128 -1.52 4.13 11.12
C GLY A 128 -2.42 3.17 10.37
N ARG A 129 -3.66 3.09 10.79
CA ARG A 129 -4.67 2.23 10.16
C ARG A 129 -6.08 2.70 10.48
N CYS A 130 -7.01 2.39 9.59
CA CYS A 130 -8.43 2.63 9.78
C CYS A 130 -9.26 1.53 9.12
N LEU A 131 -10.54 1.49 9.42
CA LEU A 131 -11.52 0.65 8.75
C LEU A 131 -12.42 1.48 7.86
N THR A 132 -12.83 0.90 6.73
CA THR A 132 -13.87 1.53 5.92
C THR A 132 -15.25 1.41 6.57
N ASP A 133 -16.07 2.46 6.40
CA ASP A 133 -17.47 2.49 6.84
C ASP A 133 -18.39 1.66 5.92
N ASP A 134 -19.71 1.71 6.17
CA ASP A 134 -20.73 1.02 5.37
C ASP A 134 -20.82 1.52 3.91
N GLN A 135 -20.29 2.71 3.64
CA GLN A 135 -20.17 3.30 2.30
C GLN A 135 -18.80 3.06 1.66
N GLY A 136 -17.96 2.20 2.27
CA GLY A 136 -16.59 1.93 1.85
C GLY A 136 -15.64 3.10 2.07
N ARG A 137 -16.03 4.15 2.81
CA ARG A 137 -15.20 5.34 3.03
C ARG A 137 -14.19 5.12 4.12
N TYR A 138 -12.99 5.63 3.90
CA TYR A 138 -11.94 5.73 4.91
C TYR A 138 -11.54 7.19 5.10
N ARG A 139 -10.99 7.50 6.27
CA ARG A 139 -10.42 8.81 6.62
C ARG A 139 -9.29 8.61 7.61
N PHE A 140 -8.20 9.33 7.41
CA PHE A 140 -7.15 9.48 8.40
C PHE A 140 -6.52 10.86 8.34
N VAL A 141 -5.88 11.25 9.45
CA VAL A 141 -5.13 12.50 9.58
C VAL A 141 -3.64 12.19 9.62
N SER A 142 -2.84 12.98 8.94
CA SER A 142 -1.39 12.82 8.91
C SER A 142 -0.66 14.15 8.67
N ILE A 143 0.66 14.07 8.51
CA ILE A 143 1.49 15.16 8.00
C ILE A 143 1.86 14.81 6.55
N LYS A 144 1.84 15.80 5.66
CA LYS A 144 2.29 15.59 4.27
C LYS A 144 3.74 15.13 4.26
N PRO A 145 4.06 13.95 3.69
CA PRO A 145 5.41 13.44 3.67
C PRO A 145 6.32 14.30 2.80
N GLY A 146 7.58 14.39 3.16
CA GLY A 146 8.62 14.96 2.32
C GLY A 146 9.11 13.97 1.27
N ALA A 147 9.60 14.51 0.14
CA ALA A 147 10.34 13.73 -0.85
C ALA A 147 11.71 13.31 -0.30
N TYR A 148 12.28 12.22 -0.83
CA TYR A 148 13.59 11.75 -0.41
C TYR A 148 14.40 11.10 -1.54
N PRO A 149 15.76 11.14 -1.48
CA PRO A 149 16.62 10.45 -2.43
C PRO A 149 16.56 8.93 -2.18
N TRP A 150 16.30 8.18 -3.24
CA TRP A 150 16.22 6.71 -3.13
C TRP A 150 17.51 6.06 -3.66
N ARG A 151 18.39 5.70 -2.76
CA ARG A 151 19.70 5.14 -3.09
C ARG A 151 19.67 3.71 -3.64
N ASN A 152 18.51 3.10 -3.71
CA ASN A 152 18.30 1.77 -4.27
C ASN A 152 18.31 1.75 -5.82
N HIS A 153 18.32 2.90 -6.45
CA HIS A 153 18.37 3.07 -7.90
C HIS A 153 19.30 4.24 -8.26
N HIS A 154 19.82 4.27 -9.50
CA HIS A 154 20.68 5.37 -9.95
C HIS A 154 19.89 6.69 -10.04
N ASN A 155 20.35 7.71 -9.35
CA ASN A 155 19.79 9.07 -9.36
C ASN A 155 18.26 9.12 -9.16
N ALA A 156 17.71 8.20 -8.38
CA ALA A 156 16.29 8.17 -8.11
C ALA A 156 15.91 9.08 -6.95
N TRP A 157 14.76 9.74 -7.11
CA TRP A 157 14.10 10.52 -6.08
C TRP A 157 12.67 10.02 -5.94
N ARG A 158 12.24 9.83 -4.71
CA ARG A 158 10.86 9.51 -4.41
C ARG A 158 10.10 10.81 -4.13
N PRO A 159 9.07 11.14 -4.94
CA PRO A 159 8.13 12.23 -4.62
C PRO A 159 7.42 11.98 -3.30
N ALA A 160 6.72 12.98 -2.79
CA ALA A 160 5.84 12.81 -1.64
C ALA A 160 4.83 11.68 -1.90
N HIS A 161 4.77 10.67 -1.03
CA HIS A 161 3.84 9.54 -1.16
C HIS A 161 3.51 8.92 0.18
N ILE A 162 2.36 8.27 0.24
CA ILE A 162 1.92 7.46 1.36
C ILE A 162 1.72 6.03 0.84
N HIS A 163 2.29 5.06 1.53
CA HIS A 163 2.05 3.65 1.27
C HIS A 163 0.72 3.21 1.85
N PHE A 164 0.04 2.35 1.13
CA PHE A 164 -1.20 1.72 1.56
C PHE A 164 -1.09 0.20 1.45
N SER A 165 -1.63 -0.49 2.45
CA SER A 165 -1.82 -1.92 2.44
C SER A 165 -3.25 -2.22 2.81
N LEU A 166 -3.97 -2.88 1.92
CA LEU A 166 -5.35 -3.28 2.13
C LEU A 166 -5.43 -4.80 2.14
N PHE A 167 -6.18 -5.31 3.10
CA PHE A 167 -6.51 -6.72 3.16
C PHE A 167 -7.95 -6.89 2.73
N GLY A 168 -8.18 -7.78 1.76
CA GLY A 168 -9.52 -8.18 1.37
C GLY A 168 -10.22 -8.95 2.49
N THR A 169 -11.51 -9.20 2.32
CA THR A 169 -12.34 -9.99 3.25
C THR A 169 -11.86 -11.44 3.40
N ALA A 170 -11.20 -11.97 2.37
CA ALA A 170 -10.39 -13.18 2.47
C ALA A 170 -8.93 -12.76 2.41
N PHE A 171 -8.15 -13.08 3.41
CA PHE A 171 -6.73 -12.72 3.58
C PHE A 171 -5.80 -13.03 2.40
N THR A 172 -6.31 -13.72 1.40
CA THR A 172 -5.61 -14.10 0.17
C THR A 172 -5.44 -12.96 -0.82
N GLN A 173 -6.13 -11.83 -0.62
CA GLN A 173 -6.04 -10.67 -1.51
C GLN A 173 -5.49 -9.46 -0.73
N ARG A 174 -4.23 -9.17 -0.93
CA ARG A 174 -3.57 -8.00 -0.39
C ARG A 174 -3.19 -7.06 -1.54
N LEU A 175 -3.65 -5.82 -1.46
CA LEU A 175 -3.15 -4.73 -2.30
C LEU A 175 -2.10 -3.94 -1.50
N VAL A 176 -0.89 -3.85 -2.02
CA VAL A 176 0.12 -2.88 -1.57
C VAL A 176 0.31 -1.88 -2.68
N THR A 177 0.13 -0.61 -2.37
CA THR A 177 0.14 0.47 -3.35
C THR A 177 0.63 1.78 -2.73
N GLN A 178 0.76 2.81 -3.54
CA GLN A 178 1.20 4.14 -3.09
C GLN A 178 0.26 5.20 -3.61
N MET A 179 -0.13 6.12 -2.73
CA MET A 179 -0.81 7.36 -3.07
C MET A 179 0.21 8.47 -3.24
N TYR A 180 0.15 9.17 -4.35
CA TYR A 180 1.00 10.32 -4.66
C TYR A 180 0.20 11.63 -4.59
N PHE A 181 0.89 12.73 -4.36
CA PHE A 181 0.28 14.06 -4.32
C PHE A 181 0.30 14.72 -5.71
N PRO A 182 -0.71 15.54 -6.07
CA PRO A 182 -0.79 16.12 -7.39
C PRO A 182 0.33 17.16 -7.65
N GLY A 183 0.82 17.19 -8.89
CA GLY A 183 1.76 18.22 -9.35
C GLY A 183 3.21 18.06 -8.88
N ASP A 184 3.59 16.92 -8.31
CA ASP A 184 4.96 16.72 -7.84
C ASP A 184 5.95 16.65 -9.03
N PRO A 185 6.97 17.53 -9.06
CA PRO A 185 7.96 17.57 -10.15
C PRO A 185 8.88 16.33 -10.20
N LEU A 186 8.92 15.53 -9.14
CA LEU A 186 9.81 14.37 -9.03
C LEU A 186 9.23 13.10 -9.65
N PHE A 187 8.01 13.10 -10.19
CA PHE A 187 7.45 11.92 -10.85
C PHE A 187 8.35 11.32 -11.93
N ALA A 188 9.06 12.15 -12.69
CA ALA A 188 9.97 11.68 -13.71
C ALA A 188 11.18 10.89 -13.17
N TYR A 189 11.51 11.06 -11.89
CA TYR A 189 12.66 10.46 -11.22
C TYR A 189 12.30 9.29 -10.31
N ASP A 190 10.99 8.97 -10.16
CA ASP A 190 10.55 7.84 -9.34
C ASP A 190 10.45 6.55 -10.17
N PRO A 191 11.36 5.58 -9.98
CA PRO A 191 11.31 4.34 -10.75
C PRO A 191 10.07 3.48 -10.42
N ILE A 192 9.49 3.60 -9.21
CA ILE A 192 8.28 2.85 -8.83
C ILE A 192 7.05 3.42 -9.53
N PHE A 193 6.87 4.74 -9.51
CA PHE A 193 5.79 5.39 -10.25
C PHE A 193 5.86 5.09 -11.76
N ASN A 194 7.06 5.14 -12.33
CA ASN A 194 7.29 4.90 -13.76
C ASN A 194 7.30 3.42 -14.17
N ALA A 195 7.38 2.48 -13.22
CA ALA A 195 7.21 1.06 -13.48
C ALA A 195 5.78 0.74 -13.97
N VAL A 196 4.78 1.52 -13.56
CA VAL A 196 3.41 1.45 -14.08
C VAL A 196 3.37 2.07 -15.48
N ARG A 197 3.41 1.24 -16.54
CA ARG A 197 3.54 1.69 -17.93
C ARG A 197 2.30 2.42 -18.46
N ASP A 198 1.11 2.01 -18.04
CA ASP A 198 -0.15 2.63 -18.45
C ASP A 198 -0.32 3.99 -17.74
N GLU A 199 -0.39 5.06 -18.52
CA GLU A 199 -0.56 6.42 -18.00
C GLU A 199 -1.89 6.60 -17.24
N ARG A 200 -2.97 5.94 -17.68
CA ARG A 200 -4.26 5.99 -16.98
C ARG A 200 -4.17 5.30 -15.63
N ALA A 201 -3.42 4.22 -15.55
CA ALA A 201 -3.14 3.54 -14.29
C ALA A 201 -2.30 4.42 -13.36
N ARG A 202 -1.23 5.07 -13.87
CA ARG A 202 -0.44 6.04 -13.07
C ARG A 202 -1.29 7.18 -12.52
N ARG A 203 -2.21 7.73 -13.31
CA ARG A 203 -3.13 8.80 -12.85
C ARG A 203 -4.00 8.35 -11.68
N ARG A 204 -4.37 7.07 -11.62
CA ARG A 204 -5.13 6.52 -10.48
C ARG A 204 -4.32 6.39 -9.20
N MET A 205 -2.99 6.53 -9.26
CA MET A 205 -2.13 6.58 -8.08
C MET A 205 -2.02 7.99 -7.48
N ILE A 206 -2.54 9.02 -8.16
CA ILE A 206 -2.42 10.41 -7.74
C ILE A 206 -3.73 10.84 -7.08
N ALA A 207 -3.65 11.32 -5.83
CA ALA A 207 -4.78 11.90 -5.11
C ALA A 207 -5.23 13.22 -5.74
N ALA A 208 -6.48 13.57 -5.56
CA ALA A 208 -6.99 14.89 -5.86
C ALA A 208 -6.95 15.79 -4.62
N PHE A 209 -6.53 17.04 -4.77
CA PHE A 209 -6.78 18.04 -3.73
C PHE A 209 -8.28 18.25 -3.57
N ASP A 210 -8.78 18.24 -2.34
CA ASP A 210 -10.19 18.31 -2.04
C ASP A 210 -10.47 19.48 -1.08
N ILE A 211 -11.06 20.53 -1.62
CA ILE A 211 -11.39 21.74 -0.85
C ILE A 211 -12.48 21.47 0.19
N ASP A 212 -13.41 20.55 -0.10
CA ASP A 212 -14.52 20.24 0.80
C ASP A 212 -14.06 19.42 2.03
N THR A 213 -12.96 18.69 1.91
CA THR A 213 -12.30 17.98 3.02
C THR A 213 -11.28 18.87 3.75
N THR A 214 -10.88 19.99 3.14
CA THR A 214 -9.91 20.93 3.74
C THR A 214 -10.54 21.63 4.94
N GLU A 215 -9.86 21.53 6.08
CA GLU A 215 -10.28 22.20 7.33
C GLU A 215 -9.52 23.52 7.49
N SER A 216 -10.27 24.63 7.55
CA SER A 216 -9.70 25.98 7.59
C SER A 216 -8.67 26.14 8.70
N GLU A 217 -7.51 26.71 8.37
CA GLU A 217 -6.38 27.00 9.27
C GLU A 217 -5.83 25.78 10.02
N TRP A 218 -6.23 24.55 9.63
CA TRP A 218 -5.84 23.35 10.35
C TRP A 218 -5.22 22.25 9.44
N ALA A 219 -5.90 21.82 8.35
CA ALA A 219 -5.39 20.74 7.51
C ALA A 219 -5.88 20.83 6.06
N LEU A 220 -5.03 20.48 5.11
CA LEU A 220 -5.40 20.37 3.69
C LEU A 220 -6.01 18.99 3.38
N GLY A 221 -7.10 18.99 2.61
CA GLY A 221 -7.83 17.79 2.21
C GLY A 221 -7.31 17.18 0.93
N TYR A 222 -7.22 15.84 0.92
CA TYR A 222 -6.92 15.05 -0.26
C TYR A 222 -7.88 13.87 -0.36
N GLN A 223 -8.39 13.62 -1.57
CA GLN A 223 -9.26 12.47 -1.85
C GLN A 223 -8.56 11.47 -2.76
N TRP A 224 -8.68 10.18 -2.41
CA TRP A 224 -8.15 9.11 -3.22
C TRP A 224 -8.96 7.82 -3.09
N ASP A 225 -9.64 7.41 -4.17
CA ASP A 225 -10.41 6.17 -4.21
C ASP A 225 -9.52 4.98 -4.64
N ILE A 226 -9.74 3.82 -4.04
CA ILE A 226 -8.99 2.58 -4.27
C ILE A 226 -9.95 1.54 -4.85
N VAL A 227 -9.58 0.96 -6.00
CA VAL A 227 -10.35 -0.09 -6.67
C VAL A 227 -9.56 -1.39 -6.65
N LEU A 228 -10.13 -2.45 -6.06
CA LEU A 228 -9.44 -3.71 -5.79
C LEU A 228 -9.46 -4.73 -6.95
N GLY A 229 -9.81 -4.35 -8.16
CA GLY A 229 -9.80 -5.28 -9.29
C GLY A 229 -10.35 -4.70 -10.57
N GLY A 230 -10.36 -5.51 -11.64
CA GLY A 230 -10.89 -5.12 -12.94
C GLY A 230 -9.99 -4.15 -13.73
N ALA A 231 -10.52 -3.62 -14.84
CA ALA A 231 -9.78 -2.72 -15.74
C ALA A 231 -9.44 -1.36 -15.11
N SER A 232 -10.17 -0.98 -14.06
CA SER A 232 -9.98 0.27 -13.32
C SER A 232 -9.20 0.08 -12.02
N ALA A 233 -8.59 -1.09 -11.80
CA ALA A 233 -7.86 -1.38 -10.58
C ALA A 233 -6.80 -0.34 -10.28
N THR A 234 -6.66 0.00 -8.99
CA THR A 234 -5.51 0.74 -8.48
C THR A 234 -4.26 -0.12 -8.66
N PRO A 235 -3.17 0.42 -9.27
CA PRO A 235 -1.94 -0.32 -9.46
C PRO A 235 -1.35 -0.79 -8.13
N THR A 236 -0.76 -1.99 -8.13
CA THR A 236 0.10 -2.45 -7.03
C THR A 236 1.54 -2.00 -7.27
N GLU A 237 2.32 -1.81 -6.21
CA GLU A 237 3.75 -1.46 -6.33
C GLU A 237 4.62 -2.64 -6.81
N ASP A 238 4.07 -3.85 -6.83
CA ASP A 238 4.77 -5.09 -7.18
C ASP A 238 4.55 -5.55 -8.65
N ARG A 239 4.03 -4.70 -9.53
CA ARG A 239 3.77 -5.04 -10.95
C ARG A 239 4.46 -4.14 -11.92
#